data_49908ee5c5ac60ef8ac568806cbda6f2
#
_entry.id   49908ee5c5ac60ef8ac568806cbda6f2
#
_cell.length_a   1.000
_cell.length_b   1.000
_cell.length_c   1.000
_cell.angle_alpha   90.00
_cell.angle_beta   90.00
_cell.angle_gamma   90.00
#
_symmetry.space_group_name_H-M   'P 1'
#
loop_
_entity.id
_entity.type
_entity.pdbx_description
1 polymer ?
#
loop_
_entity_poly.entity_id
_entity_poly.type
_entity_poly.pdbx_seq_one_letter_code
_entity_poly.pdbx_strand_id
1 'polypeptide(L)'
;MTVENANMQNWAATIEAVIFASDKPVREAELRNHIPDDVELAPLIATIHKRFDETSGIELCQVGDSWAFRTRAEIAAHLNTRKQVERPLSRAALEVLAIIAYHQPITRAEIEEIRGISLSRGTIDILLELGWIKPRGRRRTPGRPLTWGTSPAFLDHFGLADLGDLPGLDDLKASGLLRKGQVIGGLVDRVDSDEDDGSLDDEPLNDGPDLLEEALMEAGLDADFDEEEAADA
;
A
#
# COMPACT_ATOMS: atom_id res chain seq x y z
N MET A 1 -3.62 35.36 -25.86
CA MET A 1 -3.08 34.54 -24.75
C MET A 1 -2.16 35.46 -23.96
N THR A 2 -2.47 35.73 -22.71
CA THR A 2 -1.63 36.56 -21.83
C THR A 2 -0.36 35.79 -21.47
N VAL A 3 0.75 36.49 -21.23
CA VAL A 3 2.06 35.93 -20.84
C VAL A 3 1.93 35.00 -19.62
N GLU A 4 1.03 35.33 -18.74
CA GLU A 4 0.69 34.55 -17.52
C GLU A 4 0.11 33.18 -17.83
N ASN A 5 -0.73 33.09 -18.88
CA ASN A 5 -1.34 31.82 -19.32
C ASN A 5 -0.31 30.91 -20.03
N ALA A 6 0.67 31.49 -20.72
CA ALA A 6 1.77 30.74 -21.32
C ALA A 6 2.72 30.16 -20.27
N ASN A 7 3.01 30.92 -19.20
CA ASN A 7 3.82 30.43 -18.08
C ASN A 7 3.13 29.29 -17.33
N MET A 8 1.83 29.41 -17.06
CA MET A 8 1.03 28.38 -16.42
C MET A 8 1.06 27.06 -17.22
N GLN A 9 0.94 27.14 -18.55
CA GLN A 9 1.01 25.95 -19.42
C GLN A 9 2.41 25.30 -19.41
N ASN A 10 3.47 26.11 -19.33
CA ASN A 10 4.84 25.60 -19.22
C ASN A 10 5.08 24.88 -17.90
N TRP A 11 4.61 25.45 -16.79
CA TRP A 11 4.71 24.79 -15.47
C TRP A 11 3.90 23.50 -15.42
N ALA A 12 2.69 23.48 -15.96
CA ALA A 12 1.90 22.26 -16.08
C ALA A 12 2.64 21.18 -16.91
N ALA A 13 3.26 21.57 -18.03
CA ALA A 13 4.06 20.63 -18.83
C ALA A 13 5.32 20.12 -18.10
N THR A 14 5.93 20.96 -17.26
CA THR A 14 7.06 20.54 -16.42
C THR A 14 6.61 19.49 -15.41
N ILE A 15 5.53 19.74 -14.67
CA ILE A 15 4.96 18.78 -13.70
C ILE A 15 4.54 17.48 -14.38
N GLU A 16 3.88 17.57 -15.54
CA GLU A 16 3.51 16.42 -16.36
C GLU A 16 4.73 15.56 -16.72
N ALA A 17 5.83 16.20 -17.16
CA ALA A 17 7.06 15.51 -17.51
C ALA A 17 7.73 14.83 -16.33
N VAL A 18 7.74 15.48 -15.14
CA VAL A 18 8.29 14.90 -13.90
C VAL A 18 7.52 13.64 -13.51
N ILE A 19 6.18 13.71 -13.50
CA ILE A 19 5.33 12.56 -13.16
C ILE A 19 5.50 11.44 -14.20
N PHE A 20 5.57 11.78 -15.49
CA PHE A 20 5.71 10.80 -16.57
C PHE A 20 7.07 10.08 -16.54
N ALA A 21 8.14 10.80 -16.20
CA ALA A 21 9.49 10.23 -16.12
C ALA A 21 9.75 9.36 -14.90
N SER A 22 8.84 9.40 -13.91
CA SER A 22 9.01 8.69 -12.64
C SER A 22 8.42 7.28 -12.71
N ASP A 23 9.10 6.31 -12.13
CA ASP A 23 8.67 4.91 -12.00
C ASP A 23 7.71 4.69 -10.82
N LYS A 24 7.63 5.67 -9.90
CA LYS A 24 6.79 5.66 -8.71
C LYS A 24 5.93 6.92 -8.65
N PRO A 25 4.81 6.89 -7.88
CA PRO A 25 4.05 8.10 -7.62
C PRO A 25 4.92 9.22 -7.03
N VAL A 26 4.83 10.43 -7.58
CA VAL A 26 5.63 11.59 -7.18
C VAL A 26 4.87 12.42 -6.16
N ARG A 27 5.48 12.65 -5.00
CA ARG A 27 4.85 13.43 -3.92
C ARG A 27 4.67 14.89 -4.30
N GLU A 28 3.62 15.51 -3.83
CA GLU A 28 3.37 16.95 -4.05
C GLU A 28 4.53 17.83 -3.59
N ALA A 29 5.17 17.48 -2.47
CA ALA A 29 6.35 18.18 -1.98
C ALA A 29 7.53 18.14 -2.98
N GLU A 30 7.69 17.05 -3.70
CA GLU A 30 8.70 16.91 -4.73
C GLU A 30 8.33 17.69 -5.99
N LEU A 31 7.07 17.65 -6.41
CA LEU A 31 6.57 18.43 -7.55
C LEU A 31 6.75 19.93 -7.33
N ARG A 32 6.59 20.41 -6.10
CA ARG A 32 6.81 21.83 -5.75
C ARG A 32 8.24 22.30 -5.98
N ASN A 33 9.24 21.43 -5.91
CA ASN A 33 10.63 21.78 -6.18
C ASN A 33 10.88 22.16 -7.66
N HIS A 34 9.94 21.87 -8.55
CA HIS A 34 10.04 22.13 -9.99
C HIS A 34 9.27 23.36 -10.45
N ILE A 35 8.62 24.07 -9.55
CA ILE A 35 7.85 25.28 -9.82
C ILE A 35 8.25 26.41 -8.85
N PRO A 36 8.08 27.69 -9.23
CA PRO A 36 8.31 28.80 -8.32
C PRO A 36 7.38 28.78 -7.11
N ASP A 37 7.82 29.35 -5.99
CA ASP A 37 7.07 29.37 -4.72
C ASP A 37 5.73 30.12 -4.81
N ASP A 38 5.61 31.07 -5.72
CA ASP A 38 4.40 31.85 -5.98
C ASP A 38 3.39 31.15 -6.89
N VAL A 39 3.73 29.98 -7.43
CA VAL A 39 2.85 29.18 -8.30
C VAL A 39 2.17 28.08 -7.50
N GLU A 40 0.85 28.03 -7.53
CA GLU A 40 0.08 26.98 -6.89
C GLU A 40 0.08 25.69 -7.73
N LEU A 41 0.24 24.52 -7.07
CA LEU A 41 0.27 23.22 -7.74
C LEU A 41 -1.13 22.77 -8.22
N ALA A 42 -2.18 23.02 -7.44
CA ALA A 42 -3.53 22.56 -7.74
C ALA A 42 -4.08 23.00 -9.11
N PRO A 43 -3.92 24.27 -9.57
CA PRO A 43 -4.31 24.67 -10.91
C PRO A 43 -3.52 23.97 -12.03
N LEU A 44 -2.24 23.62 -11.78
CA LEU A 44 -1.41 22.89 -12.74
C LEU A 44 -1.91 21.45 -12.90
N ILE A 45 -2.18 20.77 -11.79
CA ILE A 45 -2.80 19.44 -11.77
C ILE A 45 -4.13 19.44 -12.52
N ALA A 46 -5.00 20.42 -12.23
CA ALA A 46 -6.28 20.56 -12.94
C ALA A 46 -6.11 20.78 -14.45
N THR A 47 -5.03 21.46 -14.86
CA THR A 47 -4.69 21.66 -16.28
C THR A 47 -4.24 20.35 -16.93
N ILE A 48 -3.44 19.55 -16.23
CA ILE A 48 -3.00 18.22 -16.70
C ILE A 48 -4.21 17.28 -16.80
N HIS A 49 -5.08 17.22 -15.80
CA HIS A 49 -6.30 16.42 -15.85
C HIS A 49 -7.16 16.71 -17.09
N LYS A 50 -7.27 17.97 -17.49
CA LYS A 50 -8.01 18.36 -18.70
C LYS A 50 -7.38 17.88 -20.01
N ARG A 51 -6.05 17.63 -20.02
CA ARG A 51 -5.35 17.09 -21.18
C ARG A 51 -5.55 15.59 -21.33
N PHE A 52 -5.69 14.90 -20.20
CA PHE A 52 -5.87 13.45 -20.13
C PHE A 52 -7.32 13.14 -19.71
N ASP A 53 -8.27 13.63 -20.48
CA ASP A 53 -9.70 13.43 -20.32
C ASP A 53 -10.14 11.99 -20.66
N GLU A 54 -11.45 11.75 -20.69
CA GLU A 54 -12.03 10.43 -20.98
C GLU A 54 -11.65 9.86 -22.36
N THR A 55 -11.13 10.67 -23.27
CA THR A 55 -10.68 10.24 -24.61
C THR A 55 -9.23 9.74 -24.61
N SER A 56 -8.48 9.99 -23.54
CA SER A 56 -7.10 9.53 -23.39
C SER A 56 -7.04 8.08 -22.88
N GLY A 57 -6.06 7.30 -23.35
CA GLY A 57 -5.81 5.94 -22.84
C GLY A 57 -5.15 5.90 -21.47
N ILE A 58 -4.68 7.04 -20.97
CA ILE A 58 -4.08 7.20 -19.64
C ILE A 58 -4.80 8.31 -18.87
N GLU A 59 -4.67 8.27 -17.57
CA GLU A 59 -5.22 9.27 -16.66
C GLU A 59 -4.24 9.63 -15.57
N LEU A 60 -4.35 10.84 -15.02
CA LEU A 60 -3.58 11.28 -13.86
C LEU A 60 -4.36 10.88 -12.60
N CYS A 61 -3.76 10.04 -11.76
CA CYS A 61 -4.37 9.57 -10.52
C CYS A 61 -3.63 10.12 -9.31
N GLN A 62 -4.40 10.42 -8.27
CA GLN A 62 -3.86 10.69 -6.94
C GLN A 62 -3.67 9.38 -6.19
N VAL A 63 -2.52 9.23 -5.53
CA VAL A 63 -2.16 8.08 -4.70
C VAL A 63 -1.61 8.63 -3.37
N GLY A 64 -2.45 8.70 -2.35
CA GLY A 64 -2.11 9.39 -1.11
C GLY A 64 -1.83 10.88 -1.34
N ASP A 65 -0.64 11.33 -0.95
CA ASP A 65 -0.11 12.69 -1.18
C ASP A 65 0.70 12.81 -2.49
N SER A 66 0.55 11.84 -3.38
CA SER A 66 1.38 11.68 -4.57
C SER A 66 0.54 11.60 -5.83
N TRP A 67 1.17 11.81 -7.00
CA TRP A 67 0.53 11.77 -8.31
C TRP A 67 1.25 10.81 -9.26
N ALA A 68 0.47 10.07 -10.05
CA ALA A 68 1.00 9.13 -11.04
C ALA A 68 0.09 9.05 -12.27
N PHE A 69 0.66 8.79 -13.44
CA PHE A 69 -0.12 8.38 -14.60
C PHE A 69 -0.45 6.89 -14.54
N ARG A 70 -1.70 6.56 -14.88
CA ARG A 70 -2.20 5.18 -14.95
C ARG A 70 -2.90 4.94 -16.28
N THR A 71 -2.84 3.71 -16.75
CA THR A 71 -3.70 3.28 -17.86
C THR A 71 -5.14 3.20 -17.37
N ARG A 72 -6.08 3.78 -18.11
CA ARG A 72 -7.50 3.66 -17.79
C ARG A 72 -7.93 2.21 -17.73
N ALA A 73 -8.81 1.86 -16.80
CA ALA A 73 -9.26 0.49 -16.55
C ALA A 73 -9.83 -0.18 -17.82
N GLU A 74 -10.59 0.57 -18.62
CA GLU A 74 -11.18 0.10 -19.87
C GLU A 74 -10.10 -0.27 -20.90
N ILE A 75 -9.06 0.54 -21.01
CA ILE A 75 -7.94 0.29 -21.93
C ILE A 75 -7.04 -0.83 -21.38
N ALA A 76 -6.80 -0.87 -20.09
CA ALA A 76 -6.00 -1.93 -19.45
C ALA A 76 -6.57 -3.32 -19.71
N ALA A 77 -7.90 -3.46 -19.74
CA ALA A 77 -8.57 -4.71 -20.07
C ALA A 77 -8.25 -5.19 -21.51
N HIS A 78 -8.01 -4.27 -22.44
CA HIS A 78 -7.68 -4.60 -23.83
C HIS A 78 -6.19 -4.87 -24.05
N LEU A 79 -5.32 -4.32 -23.20
CA LEU A 79 -3.87 -4.49 -23.37
C LEU A 79 -3.36 -5.88 -23.06
N ASN A 80 -4.21 -6.78 -22.50
CA ASN A 80 -3.86 -8.15 -22.14
C ASN A 80 -2.50 -8.25 -21.40
N THR A 81 -2.14 -7.18 -20.70
CA THR A 81 -0.90 -7.13 -19.95
C THR A 81 -1.07 -8.08 -18.76
N ARG A 82 -0.82 -9.38 -18.99
CA ARG A 82 -0.63 -10.32 -17.89
C ARG A 82 0.59 -9.81 -17.14
N LYS A 83 0.37 -8.98 -16.12
CA LYS A 83 1.38 -8.72 -15.11
C LYS A 83 1.73 -10.12 -14.60
N GLN A 84 2.91 -10.59 -14.87
CA GLN A 84 3.41 -11.84 -14.35
C GLN A 84 3.52 -11.59 -12.84
N VAL A 85 2.52 -12.04 -12.11
CA VAL A 85 2.55 -12.01 -10.64
C VAL A 85 3.57 -13.07 -10.26
N GLU A 86 4.75 -12.63 -9.87
CA GLU A 86 5.91 -13.50 -9.64
C GLU A 86 5.63 -14.58 -8.59
N ARG A 87 4.80 -14.32 -7.61
CA ARG A 87 4.15 -15.33 -6.73
C ARG A 87 2.87 -14.75 -6.17
N PRO A 88 1.72 -15.40 -6.28
CA PRO A 88 0.52 -14.96 -5.58
C PRO A 88 0.76 -15.05 -4.07
N LEU A 89 0.32 -14.03 -3.34
CA LEU A 89 0.35 -14.07 -1.88
C LEU A 89 -0.45 -15.26 -1.36
N SER A 90 0.06 -15.90 -0.32
CA SER A 90 -0.71 -16.91 0.40
C SER A 90 -1.99 -16.32 0.98
N ARG A 91 -3.01 -17.17 1.18
CA ARG A 91 -4.26 -16.78 1.84
C ARG A 91 -3.99 -16.11 3.19
N ALA A 92 -3.06 -16.66 3.99
CA ALA A 92 -2.68 -16.10 5.28
C ALA A 92 -2.10 -14.67 5.15
N ALA A 93 -1.24 -14.42 4.16
CA ALA A 93 -0.67 -13.10 3.94
C ALA A 93 -1.74 -12.08 3.50
N LEU A 94 -2.70 -12.48 2.67
CA LEU A 94 -3.82 -11.63 2.27
C LEU A 94 -4.73 -11.29 3.45
N GLU A 95 -5.04 -12.25 4.33
CA GLU A 95 -5.80 -12.03 5.56
C GLU A 95 -5.10 -11.01 6.48
N VAL A 96 -3.79 -11.19 6.71
CA VAL A 96 -3.00 -10.30 7.54
C VAL A 96 -2.96 -8.89 6.95
N LEU A 97 -2.74 -8.77 5.65
CA LEU A 97 -2.74 -7.48 4.95
C LEU A 97 -4.09 -6.77 5.10
N ALA A 98 -5.20 -7.49 4.93
CA ALA A 98 -6.53 -6.95 5.12
C ALA A 98 -6.76 -6.47 6.57
N ILE A 99 -6.38 -7.27 7.56
CA ILE A 99 -6.49 -6.88 8.97
C ILE A 99 -5.69 -5.60 9.24
N ILE A 100 -4.45 -5.52 8.76
CA ILE A 100 -3.63 -4.31 8.91
C ILE A 100 -4.32 -3.12 8.24
N ALA A 101 -4.80 -3.26 7.01
CA ALA A 101 -5.42 -2.17 6.26
C ALA A 101 -6.64 -1.57 6.97
N TYR A 102 -7.48 -2.42 7.58
CA TYR A 102 -8.72 -1.98 8.23
C TYR A 102 -8.56 -1.57 9.71
N HIS A 103 -7.52 -2.07 10.41
CA HIS A 103 -7.38 -1.88 11.86
C HIS A 103 -6.13 -1.10 12.28
N GLN A 104 -5.34 -0.60 11.32
CA GLN A 104 -4.12 0.13 11.62
C GLN A 104 -4.35 1.40 12.47
N PRO A 105 -3.41 1.75 13.38
CA PRO A 105 -2.17 1.02 13.70
C PRO A 105 -2.44 -0.18 14.61
N ILE A 106 -1.97 -1.38 14.22
CA ILE A 106 -2.26 -2.66 14.88
C ILE A 106 -0.98 -3.41 15.23
N THR A 107 -0.95 -4.10 16.38
CA THR A 107 0.16 -4.93 16.82
C THR A 107 0.04 -6.36 16.32
N ARG A 108 1.14 -7.12 16.38
CA ARG A 108 1.14 -8.55 16.06
C ARG A 108 0.12 -9.33 16.87
N ALA A 109 0.09 -9.10 18.19
CA ALA A 109 -0.83 -9.81 19.10
C ALA A 109 -2.31 -9.51 18.75
N GLU A 110 -2.64 -8.27 18.40
CA GLU A 110 -3.99 -7.89 17.98
C GLU A 110 -4.36 -8.55 16.62
N ILE A 111 -3.39 -8.72 15.71
CA ILE A 111 -3.62 -9.45 14.44
C ILE A 111 -3.93 -10.93 14.75
N GLU A 112 -3.14 -11.56 15.62
CA GLU A 112 -3.34 -12.95 16.04
C GLU A 112 -4.68 -13.15 16.76
N GLU A 113 -5.10 -12.20 17.59
CA GLU A 113 -6.41 -12.21 18.25
C GLU A 113 -7.55 -12.16 17.23
N ILE A 114 -7.49 -11.29 16.24
CA ILE A 114 -8.52 -11.18 15.19
C ILE A 114 -8.57 -12.44 14.33
N ARG A 115 -7.42 -13.02 13.99
CA ARG A 115 -7.34 -14.24 13.18
C ARG A 115 -7.73 -15.51 13.96
N GLY A 116 -7.54 -15.50 15.29
CA GLY A 116 -7.69 -16.68 16.15
C GLY A 116 -6.55 -17.71 16.03
N ILE A 117 -5.50 -17.42 15.28
CA ILE A 117 -4.32 -18.28 15.06
C ILE A 117 -3.04 -17.45 15.06
N SER A 118 -1.94 -18.08 15.46
CA SER A 118 -0.61 -17.45 15.48
C SER A 118 -0.16 -16.98 14.10
N LEU A 119 0.62 -15.92 14.09
CA LEU A 119 1.19 -15.32 12.90
C LEU A 119 2.60 -15.85 12.70
N SER A 120 2.91 -16.45 11.53
CA SER A 120 4.27 -16.81 11.18
C SER A 120 5.14 -15.56 10.96
N ARG A 121 6.45 -15.65 11.24
CA ARG A 121 7.39 -14.53 10.96
C ARG A 121 7.38 -14.19 9.48
N GLY A 122 7.49 -15.17 8.61
CA GLY A 122 7.57 -14.98 7.16
C GLY A 122 6.35 -14.24 6.56
N THR A 123 5.19 -14.24 7.20
CA THR A 123 4.02 -13.50 6.70
C THR A 123 4.22 -11.97 6.76
N ILE A 124 4.79 -11.47 7.85
CA ILE A 124 5.11 -10.03 7.98
C ILE A 124 6.25 -9.68 7.04
N ASP A 125 7.29 -10.53 6.95
CA ASP A 125 8.47 -10.28 6.14
C ASP A 125 8.13 -10.17 4.66
N ILE A 126 7.27 -11.05 4.13
CA ILE A 126 6.77 -10.96 2.74
C ILE A 126 6.04 -9.63 2.49
N LEU A 127 5.22 -9.17 3.42
CA LEU A 127 4.48 -7.91 3.27
C LEU A 127 5.39 -6.69 3.38
N LEU A 128 6.47 -6.78 4.17
CA LEU A 128 7.54 -5.78 4.23
C LEU A 128 8.36 -5.77 2.93
N GLU A 129 8.76 -6.93 2.42
CA GLU A 129 9.51 -7.08 1.16
C GLU A 129 8.75 -6.48 -0.02
N LEU A 130 7.43 -6.68 -0.07
CA LEU A 130 6.56 -6.03 -1.05
C LEU A 130 6.44 -4.51 -0.81
N GLY A 131 6.90 -4.03 0.33
CA GLY A 131 6.78 -2.63 0.72
C GLY A 131 5.33 -2.20 1.00
N TRP A 132 4.38 -3.12 1.22
CA TRP A 132 2.96 -2.78 1.40
C TRP A 132 2.60 -2.40 2.83
N ILE A 133 3.37 -2.86 3.81
CA ILE A 133 3.23 -2.48 5.21
C ILE A 133 4.48 -1.77 5.71
N LYS A 134 4.33 -1.03 6.79
CA LYS A 134 5.44 -0.37 7.48
C LYS A 134 5.15 -0.23 8.97
N PRO A 135 6.19 -0.09 9.81
CA PRO A 135 6.02 0.25 11.21
C PRO A 135 5.40 1.64 11.37
N ARG A 136 4.47 1.77 12.33
CA ARG A 136 3.76 3.02 12.64
C ARG A 136 4.07 3.55 14.04
N GLY A 137 5.01 2.93 14.75
CA GLY A 137 5.38 3.28 16.11
C GLY A 137 5.15 2.14 17.08
N ARG A 138 5.27 2.43 18.38
CA ARG A 138 5.09 1.46 19.47
C ARG A 138 3.91 1.84 20.35
N ARG A 139 3.15 0.85 20.84
CA ARG A 139 2.08 1.07 21.83
C ARG A 139 2.70 1.54 23.16
N ARG A 140 1.94 2.35 23.91
CA ARG A 140 2.32 2.79 25.26
C ARG A 140 1.78 1.82 26.34
N THR A 141 1.94 0.52 26.09
CA THR A 141 1.55 -0.57 26.99
C THR A 141 2.81 -1.32 27.43
N PRO A 142 2.76 -2.14 28.51
CA PRO A 142 3.89 -3.00 28.88
C PRO A 142 4.38 -3.81 27.68
N GLY A 143 5.70 -3.99 27.55
CA GLY A 143 6.33 -4.60 26.37
C GLY A 143 6.42 -3.71 25.12
N ARG A 144 5.85 -2.50 25.13
CA ARG A 144 5.89 -1.49 24.05
C ARG A 144 5.82 -2.10 22.63
N PRO A 145 4.82 -2.95 22.32
CA PRO A 145 4.81 -3.70 21.07
C PRO A 145 4.77 -2.76 19.86
N LEU A 146 5.47 -3.19 18.79
CA LEU A 146 5.47 -2.51 17.50
C LEU A 146 4.09 -2.54 16.87
N THR A 147 3.69 -1.45 16.22
CA THR A 147 2.43 -1.35 15.46
C THR A 147 2.71 -1.24 13.98
N TRP A 148 1.84 -1.86 13.20
CA TRP A 148 1.90 -1.93 11.75
C TRP A 148 0.81 -1.10 11.10
N GLY A 149 1.08 -0.63 9.90
CA GLY A 149 0.11 0.01 9.03
C GLY A 149 0.55 -0.09 7.58
N THR A 150 -0.35 0.26 6.66
CA THR A 150 -0.06 0.26 5.23
C THR A 150 0.89 1.38 4.84
N SER A 151 1.61 1.17 3.75
CA SER A 151 2.53 2.14 3.14
C SER A 151 1.87 2.86 1.95
N PRO A 152 2.51 3.90 1.37
CA PRO A 152 2.08 4.47 0.10
C PRO A 152 2.09 3.47 -1.07
N ALA A 153 3.02 2.51 -1.07
CA ALA A 153 3.09 1.48 -2.10
C ALA A 153 1.87 0.54 -2.08
N PHE A 154 1.24 0.33 -0.90
CA PHE A 154 -0.05 -0.34 -0.80
C PHE A 154 -1.13 0.42 -1.56
N LEU A 155 -1.27 1.73 -1.33
CA LEU A 155 -2.26 2.56 -2.02
C LEU A 155 -2.04 2.53 -3.54
N ASP A 156 -0.77 2.65 -3.96
CA ASP A 156 -0.39 2.60 -5.36
C ASP A 156 -0.73 1.27 -6.02
N HIS A 157 -0.43 0.14 -5.35
CA HIS A 157 -0.70 -1.19 -5.87
C HIS A 157 -2.19 -1.45 -6.07
N PHE A 158 -3.02 -1.00 -5.12
CA PHE A 158 -4.47 -1.20 -5.14
C PHE A 158 -5.22 -0.06 -5.85
N GLY A 159 -4.52 0.97 -6.35
CA GLY A 159 -5.13 2.10 -7.06
C GLY A 159 -6.01 2.98 -6.17
N LEU A 160 -5.69 3.11 -4.89
CA LEU A 160 -6.45 3.87 -3.91
C LEU A 160 -5.88 5.28 -3.76
N ALA A 161 -6.73 6.31 -3.74
CA ALA A 161 -6.29 7.66 -3.42
C ALA A 161 -6.00 7.81 -1.92
N ASP A 162 -6.81 7.19 -1.05
CA ASP A 162 -6.56 7.10 0.38
C ASP A 162 -7.17 5.82 1.00
N LEU A 163 -6.96 5.62 2.29
CA LEU A 163 -7.50 4.45 3.01
C LEU A 163 -9.03 4.50 3.14
N GLY A 164 -9.64 5.66 3.01
CA GLY A 164 -11.09 5.83 3.03
C GLY A 164 -11.77 5.24 1.80
N ASP A 165 -11.02 5.03 0.70
CA ASP A 165 -11.51 4.38 -0.52
C ASP A 165 -11.62 2.85 -0.38
N LEU A 166 -11.12 2.28 0.73
CA LEU A 166 -11.34 0.87 1.01
C LEU A 166 -12.84 0.60 1.19
N PRO A 167 -13.39 -0.48 0.58
CA PRO A 167 -14.78 -0.83 0.73
C PRO A 167 -15.18 -0.96 2.20
N GLY A 168 -16.28 -0.35 2.62
CA GLY A 168 -16.81 -0.50 3.97
C GLY A 168 -17.20 -1.95 4.26
N LEU A 169 -17.17 -2.36 5.53
CA LEU A 169 -17.61 -3.72 5.92
C LEU A 169 -19.05 -4.02 5.49
N ASP A 170 -19.91 -3.00 5.45
CA ASP A 170 -21.29 -3.15 5.01
C ASP A 170 -21.40 -3.29 3.48
N ASP A 171 -20.53 -2.64 2.73
CA ASP A 171 -20.42 -2.79 1.27
C ASP A 171 -19.92 -4.18 0.89
N LEU A 172 -18.92 -4.70 1.64
CA LEU A 172 -18.40 -6.05 1.47
C LEU A 172 -19.46 -7.13 1.80
N LYS A 173 -20.32 -6.86 2.80
CA LYS A 173 -21.48 -7.72 3.10
C LYS A 173 -22.55 -7.64 2.01
N ALA A 174 -22.84 -6.44 1.53
CA ALA A 174 -23.84 -6.21 0.48
C ALA A 174 -23.44 -6.85 -0.85
N SER A 175 -22.16 -6.82 -1.19
CA SER A 175 -21.60 -7.48 -2.38
C SER A 175 -21.46 -9.01 -2.25
N GLY A 176 -21.79 -9.57 -1.07
CA GLY A 176 -21.71 -11.01 -0.81
C GLY A 176 -20.29 -11.53 -0.59
N LEU A 177 -19.32 -10.65 -0.50
CA LEU A 177 -17.92 -10.99 -0.22
C LEU A 177 -17.70 -11.35 1.25
N LEU A 178 -18.58 -10.88 2.15
CA LEU A 178 -18.61 -11.28 3.57
C LEU A 178 -19.94 -12.01 3.86
N ARG A 179 -19.87 -13.29 4.20
CA ARG A 179 -21.04 -14.04 4.68
C ARG A 179 -21.40 -13.60 6.10
N LYS A 180 -22.70 -13.57 6.41
CA LYS A 180 -23.25 -13.23 7.74
C LYS A 180 -22.64 -14.18 8.77
N GLY A 181 -21.77 -13.68 9.64
CA GLY A 181 -21.10 -14.46 10.71
C GLY A 181 -19.60 -14.74 10.47
N GLN A 182 -19.04 -14.34 9.35
CA GLN A 182 -17.58 -14.35 9.15
C GLN A 182 -17.02 -12.95 9.43
N VAL A 183 -16.34 -12.82 10.52
CA VAL A 183 -15.39 -11.72 10.78
C VAL A 183 -14.31 -11.81 9.70
N ILE A 184 -13.64 -10.73 9.37
CA ILE A 184 -12.66 -10.53 8.27
C ILE A 184 -11.69 -11.72 8.01
N GLY A 185 -11.53 -12.68 8.93
CA GLY A 185 -10.84 -13.96 8.72
C GLY A 185 -11.46 -14.91 7.70
N GLY A 186 -12.63 -14.60 7.11
CA GLY A 186 -13.36 -15.48 6.18
C GLY A 186 -13.48 -14.98 4.75
N LEU A 187 -12.70 -14.01 4.31
CA LEU A 187 -12.80 -13.41 2.97
C LEU A 187 -12.32 -14.32 1.83
N VAL A 188 -11.92 -15.55 2.12
CA VAL A 188 -11.20 -16.44 1.19
C VAL A 188 -11.89 -17.78 0.87
N ASP A 189 -13.19 -17.92 1.14
CA ASP A 189 -13.90 -19.20 0.89
C ASP A 189 -14.37 -19.40 -0.56
N ARG A 190 -13.71 -18.80 -1.56
CA ARG A 190 -14.01 -18.99 -2.98
C ARG A 190 -12.78 -18.98 -3.87
N VAL A 191 -11.73 -19.65 -3.47
CA VAL A 191 -10.81 -20.27 -4.43
C VAL A 191 -10.90 -21.75 -4.16
N ASP A 192 -11.20 -22.49 -5.22
CA ASP A 192 -11.50 -23.91 -5.22
C ASP A 192 -10.66 -24.70 -4.22
N SER A 193 -11.36 -25.64 -3.56
CA SER A 193 -10.82 -26.68 -2.72
C SER A 193 -9.87 -27.58 -3.52
N ASP A 194 -8.70 -27.07 -3.81
CA ASP A 194 -7.53 -27.91 -4.02
C ASP A 194 -6.67 -27.76 -2.77
N GLU A 195 -6.60 -28.85 -2.05
CA GLU A 195 -5.74 -29.11 -0.92
C GLU A 195 -4.29 -28.85 -1.31
N ASP A 196 -3.86 -27.60 -1.27
CA ASP A 196 -2.47 -27.29 -1.06
C ASP A 196 -2.33 -26.78 0.39
N ASP A 197 -2.26 -27.75 1.30
CA ASP A 197 -1.57 -27.63 2.58
C ASP A 197 -0.08 -27.37 2.26
N GLY A 198 0.16 -26.22 1.63
CA GLY A 198 1.47 -25.64 1.50
C GLY A 198 1.93 -25.22 2.88
N SER A 199 2.33 -26.19 3.68
CA SER A 199 3.42 -25.98 4.60
C SER A 199 4.56 -25.40 3.75
N LEU A 200 4.59 -24.07 3.65
CA LEU A 200 5.85 -23.40 3.37
C LEU A 200 6.73 -23.87 4.52
N ASP A 201 7.53 -24.90 4.21
CA ASP A 201 8.61 -25.30 5.08
C ASP A 201 9.23 -24.05 5.62
N ASP A 202 9.36 -24.00 6.95
CA ASP A 202 10.10 -23.00 7.71
C ASP A 202 11.59 -23.07 7.31
N GLU A 203 11.88 -22.95 6.03
CA GLU A 203 13.24 -22.62 5.60
C GLU A 203 13.46 -21.16 6.00
N PRO A 204 14.42 -20.90 6.90
CA PRO A 204 14.84 -19.54 7.19
C PRO A 204 15.28 -18.93 5.87
N LEU A 205 14.56 -17.92 5.39
CA LEU A 205 15.02 -17.06 4.30
C LEU A 205 16.35 -16.49 4.74
N ASN A 206 17.39 -17.01 4.09
CA ASN A 206 18.80 -16.87 4.33
C ASN A 206 19.22 -15.41 4.17
N ASP A 207 20.01 -14.90 5.14
CA ASP A 207 21.05 -13.85 5.05
C ASP A 207 20.81 -12.62 4.13
N GLY A 208 19.57 -12.22 3.86
CA GLY A 208 19.27 -10.88 3.39
C GLY A 208 19.35 -9.86 4.54
N PRO A 209 19.53 -8.56 4.26
CA PRO A 209 19.44 -7.53 5.29
C PRO A 209 18.14 -7.70 6.06
N ASP A 210 18.18 -7.54 7.38
CA ASP A 210 16.99 -7.64 8.22
C ASP A 210 16.02 -6.54 7.79
N LEU A 211 15.03 -6.90 6.96
CA LEU A 211 14.04 -5.98 6.40
C LEU A 211 13.28 -5.25 7.50
N LEU A 212 13.19 -5.86 8.68
CA LEU A 212 12.60 -5.24 9.85
C LEU A 212 13.49 -4.12 10.40
N GLU A 213 14.81 -4.32 10.49
CA GLU A 213 15.75 -3.28 10.93
C GLU A 213 15.74 -2.09 9.94
N GLU A 214 15.78 -2.36 8.63
CA GLU A 214 15.72 -1.32 7.60
C GLU A 214 14.42 -0.54 7.69
N ALA A 215 13.29 -1.21 7.83
CA ALA A 215 11.97 -0.58 7.98
C ALA A 215 11.85 0.21 9.29
N LEU A 216 12.50 -0.21 10.38
CA LEU A 216 12.54 0.50 11.65
C LEU A 216 13.41 1.76 11.55
N MET A 217 14.56 1.68 10.87
CA MET A 217 15.42 2.84 10.60
C MET A 217 14.68 3.88 9.74
N GLU A 218 14.01 3.45 8.68
CA GLU A 218 13.24 4.34 7.80
C GLU A 218 12.07 5.03 8.55
N ALA A 219 11.48 4.33 9.52
CA ALA A 219 10.45 4.86 10.39
C ALA A 219 10.98 5.74 11.54
N GLY A 220 12.30 5.86 11.71
CA GLY A 220 12.92 6.58 12.83
C GLY A 220 12.67 5.93 14.19
N LEU A 221 12.55 4.61 14.22
CA LEU A 221 12.30 3.80 15.43
C LEU A 221 13.55 3.00 15.76
N ASP A 222 14.08 3.14 17.00
CA ASP A 222 15.25 2.41 17.44
C ASP A 222 15.00 0.88 17.44
N ALA A 223 15.99 0.14 16.93
CA ALA A 223 15.95 -1.32 16.82
C ALA A 223 16.26 -2.05 18.14
N ASP A 224 16.31 -1.34 19.29
CA ASP A 224 16.60 -1.93 20.59
C ASP A 224 15.54 -2.98 20.97
N PHE A 225 15.79 -4.19 20.54
CA PHE A 225 15.06 -5.39 20.94
C PHE A 225 15.79 -6.02 22.11
N ASP A 226 15.39 -5.71 23.34
CA ASP A 226 15.84 -6.45 24.51
C ASP A 226 15.32 -7.90 24.43
N GLU A 227 16.15 -8.82 23.93
CA GLU A 227 15.91 -10.28 23.95
C GLU A 227 15.99 -10.90 25.37
N GLU A 228 16.10 -10.10 26.42
CA GLU A 228 16.45 -10.58 27.77
C GLU A 228 15.28 -11.04 28.65
N GLU A 229 14.02 -10.99 28.23
CA GLU A 229 12.87 -11.37 29.12
C GLU A 229 12.13 -12.67 28.73
N ALA A 230 12.62 -13.48 27.80
CA ALA A 230 11.97 -14.74 27.42
C ALA A 230 12.60 -16.00 28.06
N ALA A 231 13.53 -15.86 29.00
CA ALA A 231 14.26 -17.00 29.56
C ALA A 231 13.91 -17.34 31.02
N ASP A 232 12.90 -16.69 31.63
CA ASP A 232 12.56 -17.01 33.03
C ASP A 232 11.04 -16.93 33.32
N ALA A 233 10.27 -17.92 32.80
CA ALA A 233 8.91 -18.25 33.28
C ALA A 233 8.51 -19.68 32.88
#